data_7e218b080b230c55e70eae6029cdd5a8
#
_entry.id   7e218b080b230c55e70eae6029cdd5a8
#
_cell.length_a   1.000
_cell.length_b   1.000
_cell.length_c   1.000
_cell.angle_alpha   90.00
_cell.angle_beta   90.00
_cell.angle_gamma   90.00
#
_symmetry.space_group_name_H-M   'P 1'
#
loop_
_entity.id
_entity.type
_entity.pdbx_description
1 polymer ?
#
loop_
_entity_poly.entity_id
_entity_poly.type
_entity_poly.pdbx_seq_one_letter_code
_entity_poly.pdbx_strand_id
1 'polypeptide(L)'
;NRIPSKAMSTASTRIAIVDGEKCKPSRCGLECKRYCPRVKMGTLCVEVKSTSKISVISEELCIGCGICVKKCPYKAIDIINLPKSLENETTHRFGRNSFKLHRLPTPRPNQVLGLVGTNGIGKSTALKILAGKLKPNLGNFTNPPDWETILKYFRGSELQNYIKRILEEDLVARMKIQYVDQIPRHLRGQVEKLLNARSERDVLKEVCDALELNHLMSRDIDQLSGGELQRLAIAMTTVSKSDVYMYDEPSSYLDVKQRLRAAEVIRSVLDTKKGTYVIVVEHDLAVLDYLSDFVCVLYGRPGAYGVVTMPFNVRDGINIFLAGFVPTE
;
A
#
# COMPACT_ATOMS: atom_id res chain seq x y z
N ASN A 1 -30.41 -3.06 39.96
CA ASN A 1 -29.29 -2.15 39.80
C ASN A 1 -28.60 -2.42 38.46
N ARG A 2 -29.08 -1.73 37.42
CA ARG A 2 -28.42 -1.68 36.12
C ARG A 2 -27.41 -0.54 36.16
N ILE A 3 -26.13 -0.85 36.06
CA ILE A 3 -25.04 0.13 35.86
C ILE A 3 -25.20 0.65 34.42
N PRO A 4 -25.37 1.95 34.17
CA PRO A 4 -25.39 2.48 32.82
C PRO A 4 -23.98 2.40 32.24
N SER A 5 -23.80 1.63 31.15
CA SER A 5 -22.59 1.65 30.33
C SER A 5 -22.44 3.06 29.75
N LYS A 6 -21.52 3.86 30.32
CA LYS A 6 -21.04 5.07 29.69
C LYS A 6 -20.41 4.68 28.36
N ALA A 7 -21.15 4.88 27.26
CA ALA A 7 -20.54 4.93 25.95
C ALA A 7 -19.52 6.06 25.96
N MET A 8 -18.23 5.73 26.01
CA MET A 8 -17.15 6.68 25.75
C MET A 8 -17.39 7.17 24.33
N SER A 9 -17.88 8.43 24.20
CA SER A 9 -17.92 9.13 22.95
C SER A 9 -16.47 9.30 22.47
N THR A 10 -16.02 8.43 21.55
CA THR A 10 -14.77 8.62 20.84
C THR A 10 -14.91 9.89 20.01
N ALA A 11 -14.37 10.98 20.50
CA ALA A 11 -14.38 12.26 19.79
C ALA A 11 -13.62 12.06 18.49
N SER A 12 -14.35 12.00 17.35
CA SER A 12 -13.76 11.88 16.02
C SER A 12 -13.39 13.26 15.49
N THR A 13 -12.19 13.41 14.94
CA THR A 13 -11.80 14.60 14.19
C THR A 13 -12.36 14.50 12.79
N ARG A 14 -13.15 15.52 12.38
CA ARG A 14 -13.69 15.59 11.01
C ARG A 14 -12.71 16.32 10.12
N ILE A 15 -12.19 15.64 9.11
CA ILE A 15 -11.25 16.20 8.14
C ILE A 15 -11.83 16.20 6.74
N ALA A 16 -11.53 17.24 5.97
CA ALA A 16 -11.85 17.30 4.57
C ALA A 16 -10.70 16.75 3.73
N ILE A 17 -11.01 15.84 2.81
CA ILE A 17 -10.10 15.33 1.81
C ILE A 17 -10.48 15.91 0.46
N VAL A 18 -9.48 16.31 -0.33
CA VAL A 18 -9.67 16.88 -1.66
C VAL A 18 -9.00 15.97 -2.68
N ASP A 19 -9.80 15.42 -3.58
CA ASP A 19 -9.33 14.62 -4.71
C ASP A 19 -8.64 15.54 -5.73
N GLY A 20 -7.32 15.41 -5.88
CA GLY A 20 -6.51 16.27 -6.74
C GLY A 20 -6.79 16.07 -8.23
N GLU A 21 -7.28 14.90 -8.64
CA GLU A 21 -7.61 14.62 -10.05
C GLU A 21 -8.94 15.24 -10.44
N LYS A 22 -9.91 15.25 -9.53
CA LYS A 22 -11.25 15.82 -9.75
C LYS A 22 -11.32 17.31 -9.49
N CYS A 23 -10.51 17.83 -8.56
CA CYS A 23 -10.55 19.26 -8.21
C CYS A 23 -10.01 20.13 -9.37
N LYS A 24 -10.85 21.03 -9.87
CA LYS A 24 -10.52 21.95 -10.97
C LYS A 24 -10.82 23.39 -10.56
N PRO A 25 -9.99 24.04 -9.72
CA PRO A 25 -10.27 25.38 -9.21
C PRO A 25 -10.40 26.44 -10.29
N SER A 26 -9.69 26.29 -11.40
CA SER A 26 -9.75 27.21 -12.56
C SER A 26 -11.03 27.09 -13.40
N ARG A 27 -11.83 26.02 -13.19
CA ARG A 27 -13.03 25.73 -13.99
C ARG A 27 -14.31 25.69 -13.16
N CYS A 28 -14.26 26.09 -11.88
CA CYS A 28 -15.42 26.16 -11.00
C CYS A 28 -15.54 27.55 -10.39
N GLY A 29 -16.70 27.86 -9.82
CA GLY A 29 -16.99 29.13 -9.12
C GLY A 29 -16.44 29.15 -7.69
N LEU A 30 -15.52 28.28 -7.33
CA LEU A 30 -14.95 28.13 -5.98
C LEU A 30 -16.03 27.95 -4.91
N GLU A 31 -17.04 27.16 -5.18
CA GLU A 31 -18.23 26.95 -4.34
C GLU A 31 -17.83 26.47 -2.94
N CYS A 32 -16.76 25.65 -2.82
CA CYS A 32 -16.23 25.20 -1.53
C CYS A 32 -15.80 26.37 -0.63
N LYS A 33 -15.20 27.42 -1.20
CA LYS A 33 -14.82 28.65 -0.49
C LYS A 33 -16.02 29.53 -0.26
N ARG A 34 -16.82 29.77 -1.32
CA ARG A 34 -17.95 30.71 -1.32
C ARG A 34 -19.06 30.32 -0.33
N TYR A 35 -19.35 29.04 -0.18
CA TYR A 35 -20.42 28.57 0.70
C TYR A 35 -19.92 28.05 2.06
N CYS A 36 -18.62 28.10 2.35
CA CYS A 36 -18.07 27.68 3.63
C CYS A 36 -18.53 28.64 4.76
N PRO A 37 -19.18 28.12 5.82
CA PRO A 37 -19.63 28.97 6.93
C PRO A 37 -18.45 29.67 7.64
N ARG A 38 -17.34 28.97 7.82
CA ARG A 38 -16.13 29.54 8.43
C ARG A 38 -15.53 30.67 7.61
N VAL A 39 -15.51 30.53 6.29
CA VAL A 39 -15.03 31.59 5.39
C VAL A 39 -15.95 32.81 5.44
N LYS A 40 -17.27 32.59 5.50
CA LYS A 40 -18.24 33.67 5.66
C LYS A 40 -18.11 34.43 6.99
N MET A 41 -17.59 33.75 8.01
CA MET A 41 -17.29 34.38 9.32
C MET A 41 -15.88 35.02 9.36
N GLY A 42 -15.21 35.18 8.21
CA GLY A 42 -13.89 35.81 8.12
C GLY A 42 -12.70 34.89 8.42
N THR A 43 -12.94 33.57 8.60
CA THR A 43 -11.85 32.63 8.90
C THR A 43 -11.34 31.94 7.62
N LEU A 44 -10.04 31.93 7.37
CA LEU A 44 -9.42 31.32 6.19
C LEU A 44 -9.44 29.77 6.23
N CYS A 45 -10.62 29.18 6.31
CA CYS A 45 -10.81 27.73 6.34
C CYS A 45 -10.56 27.07 4.97
N VAL A 46 -10.87 27.77 3.87
CA VAL A 46 -10.67 27.30 2.50
C VAL A 46 -9.80 28.29 1.75
N GLU A 47 -8.63 27.85 1.33
CA GLU A 47 -7.68 28.67 0.59
C GLU A 47 -7.55 28.14 -0.85
N VAL A 48 -7.66 29.05 -1.82
CA VAL A 48 -7.37 28.77 -3.23
C VAL A 48 -6.58 29.96 -3.75
N LYS A 49 -5.32 29.74 -4.09
CA LYS A 49 -4.46 30.73 -4.76
C LYS A 49 -4.62 30.60 -6.27
N SER A 50 -4.35 31.64 -7.01
CA SER A 50 -4.40 31.64 -8.48
C SER A 50 -3.55 30.56 -9.13
N THR A 51 -2.46 30.19 -8.46
CA THR A 51 -1.52 29.12 -8.89
C THR A 51 -1.87 27.73 -8.34
N SER A 52 -2.90 27.62 -7.49
CA SER A 52 -3.24 26.35 -6.84
C SER A 52 -3.90 25.38 -7.81
N LYS A 53 -3.37 24.16 -7.89
CA LYS A 53 -3.98 23.06 -8.66
C LYS A 53 -5.23 22.47 -7.97
N ILE A 54 -5.32 22.61 -6.66
CA ILE A 54 -6.41 22.10 -5.82
C ILE A 54 -6.81 23.15 -4.77
N SER A 55 -8.04 23.05 -4.25
CA SER A 55 -8.43 23.83 -3.08
C SER A 55 -7.82 23.21 -1.81
N VAL A 56 -7.33 24.05 -0.92
CA VAL A 56 -6.77 23.63 0.37
C VAL A 56 -7.78 23.96 1.47
N ILE A 57 -8.18 22.96 2.24
CA ILE A 57 -9.11 23.10 3.36
C ILE A 57 -8.33 22.88 4.65
N SER A 58 -8.39 23.87 5.57
CA SER A 58 -7.70 23.76 6.86
C SER A 58 -8.35 22.67 7.72
N GLU A 59 -7.55 21.71 8.18
CA GLU A 59 -8.01 20.63 9.06
C GLU A 59 -8.37 21.13 10.45
N GLU A 60 -7.70 22.17 10.95
CA GLU A 60 -7.93 22.76 12.27
C GLU A 60 -9.18 23.66 12.29
N LEU A 61 -9.40 24.41 11.20
CA LEU A 61 -10.49 25.39 11.11
C LEU A 61 -11.78 24.79 10.55
N CYS A 62 -11.70 23.64 9.89
CA CYS A 62 -12.84 22.97 9.29
C CYS A 62 -13.70 22.29 10.35
N ILE A 63 -14.99 22.66 10.40
CA ILE A 63 -15.97 22.06 11.31
C ILE A 63 -16.65 20.81 10.74
N GLY A 64 -16.29 20.38 9.53
CA GLY A 64 -16.84 19.19 8.90
C GLY A 64 -18.34 19.29 8.54
N CYS A 65 -18.87 20.46 8.26
CA CYS A 65 -20.31 20.68 8.03
C CYS A 65 -20.87 20.05 6.73
N GLY A 66 -20.01 19.59 5.80
CA GLY A 66 -20.41 18.93 4.56
C GLY A 66 -20.97 19.84 3.45
N ILE A 67 -21.06 21.14 3.64
CA ILE A 67 -21.60 22.05 2.63
C ILE A 67 -20.72 22.06 1.37
N CYS A 68 -19.39 22.08 1.54
CA CYS A 68 -18.45 22.03 0.43
C CYS A 68 -18.56 20.72 -0.39
N VAL A 69 -18.87 19.60 0.25
CA VAL A 69 -19.11 18.31 -0.42
C VAL A 69 -20.33 18.40 -1.34
N LYS A 70 -21.46 18.92 -0.78
CA LYS A 70 -22.72 19.04 -1.52
C LYS A 70 -22.67 20.07 -2.66
N LYS A 71 -21.87 21.12 -2.51
CA LYS A 71 -21.79 22.22 -3.47
C LYS A 71 -20.67 22.09 -4.50
N CYS A 72 -19.76 21.13 -4.35
CA CYS A 72 -18.68 20.91 -5.31
C CYS A 72 -19.23 20.32 -6.62
N PRO A 73 -19.12 21.03 -7.77
CA PRO A 73 -19.64 20.55 -9.04
C PRO A 73 -18.90 19.30 -9.54
N TYR A 74 -17.64 19.13 -9.14
CA TYR A 74 -16.80 17.98 -9.52
C TYR A 74 -16.80 16.84 -8.49
N LYS A 75 -17.56 16.97 -7.39
CA LYS A 75 -17.57 15.97 -6.29
C LYS A 75 -16.15 15.59 -5.83
N ALA A 76 -15.27 16.59 -5.79
CA ALA A 76 -13.85 16.42 -5.47
C ALA A 76 -13.56 16.45 -3.96
N ILE A 77 -14.55 16.73 -3.11
CA ILE A 77 -14.35 16.92 -1.68
C ILE A 77 -15.17 15.89 -0.92
N ASP A 78 -14.50 15.24 0.03
CA ASP A 78 -15.11 14.32 0.98
C ASP A 78 -14.81 14.75 2.40
N ILE A 79 -15.74 14.49 3.34
CA ILE A 79 -15.51 14.66 4.76
C ILE A 79 -15.49 13.30 5.41
N ILE A 80 -14.44 13.03 6.16
CA ILE A 80 -14.24 11.79 6.88
C ILE A 80 -14.13 12.05 8.38
N ASN A 81 -14.59 11.08 9.17
CA ASN A 81 -14.36 11.04 10.60
C ASN A 81 -13.12 10.19 10.85
N LEU A 82 -12.05 10.81 11.36
CA LEU A 82 -10.84 10.11 11.75
C LEU A 82 -10.85 9.93 13.27
N PRO A 83 -10.64 8.72 13.81
CA PRO A 83 -10.44 8.52 15.24
C PRO A 83 -9.24 9.34 15.73
N LYS A 84 -9.37 10.04 16.85
CA LYS A 84 -8.27 10.86 17.41
C LYS A 84 -7.03 10.04 17.74
N SER A 85 -7.21 8.78 18.12
CA SER A 85 -6.11 7.86 18.39
C SER A 85 -5.16 7.67 17.21
N LEU A 86 -5.65 7.77 15.96
CA LEU A 86 -4.85 7.59 14.75
C LEU A 86 -4.03 8.83 14.35
N GLU A 87 -4.28 10.01 14.93
CA GLU A 87 -3.52 11.22 14.58
C GLU A 87 -2.02 11.06 14.86
N ASN A 88 -1.68 10.42 15.99
CA ASN A 88 -0.29 10.18 16.40
C ASN A 88 0.35 8.98 15.69
N GLU A 89 -0.42 8.16 14.98
CA GLU A 89 0.05 6.93 14.32
C GLU A 89 0.24 7.10 12.80
N THR A 90 0.23 8.35 12.32
CA THR A 90 0.44 8.63 10.90
C THR A 90 1.87 8.33 10.50
N THR A 91 2.04 7.34 9.63
CA THR A 91 3.35 6.95 9.09
C THR A 91 3.75 7.76 7.87
N HIS A 92 2.80 8.01 6.98
CA HIS A 92 3.06 8.76 5.75
C HIS A 92 1.85 9.57 5.30
N ARG A 93 2.13 10.75 4.75
CA ARG A 93 1.13 11.66 4.21
C ARG A 93 1.67 12.34 2.94
N PHE A 94 0.91 12.33 1.85
CA PHE A 94 1.36 12.90 0.58
C PHE A 94 1.23 14.44 0.51
N GLY A 95 0.41 15.05 1.34
CA GLY A 95 0.20 16.50 1.32
C GLY A 95 -1.01 16.94 2.16
N ARG A 96 -1.34 18.23 2.10
CA ARG A 96 -2.57 18.75 2.72
C ARG A 96 -3.80 18.15 2.04
N ASN A 97 -4.78 17.74 2.83
CA ASN A 97 -6.02 17.10 2.34
C ASN A 97 -5.83 15.90 1.41
N SER A 98 -4.65 15.26 1.48
CA SER A 98 -4.29 14.09 0.70
C SER A 98 -4.30 12.84 1.55
N PHE A 99 -4.18 11.69 0.90
CA PHE A 99 -4.15 10.38 1.53
C PHE A 99 -3.14 10.29 2.68
N LYS A 100 -3.58 9.65 3.77
CA LYS A 100 -2.77 9.36 4.96
C LYS A 100 -2.67 7.85 5.16
N LEU A 101 -1.47 7.35 5.41
CA LEU A 101 -1.25 5.98 5.83
C LEU A 101 -0.90 5.96 7.32
N HIS A 102 -1.64 5.17 8.09
CA HIS A 102 -1.41 4.96 9.50
C HIS A 102 -0.87 3.57 9.73
N ARG A 103 0.15 3.45 10.55
CA ARG A 103 0.91 2.24 10.84
C ARG A 103 1.60 1.66 9.59
N LEU A 104 2.35 0.59 9.74
CA LEU A 104 2.98 -0.18 8.66
C LEU A 104 2.84 -1.67 8.93
N PRO A 105 2.80 -2.49 7.87
CA PRO A 105 2.87 -3.93 8.04
C PRO A 105 4.21 -4.33 8.63
N THR A 106 4.22 -5.36 9.47
CA THR A 106 5.41 -5.82 10.17
C THR A 106 5.91 -7.14 9.56
N PRO A 107 6.85 -7.10 8.62
CA PRO A 107 7.41 -8.32 8.03
C PRO A 107 8.30 -9.06 9.04
N ARG A 108 8.26 -10.39 9.01
CA ARG A 108 9.09 -11.26 9.84
C ARG A 108 10.05 -12.06 8.98
N PRO A 109 11.28 -12.28 9.43
CA PRO A 109 12.24 -13.07 8.66
C PRO A 109 11.79 -14.54 8.55
N ASN A 110 12.05 -15.15 7.39
CA ASN A 110 11.68 -16.53 7.05
C ASN A 110 10.18 -16.84 7.09
N GLN A 111 9.35 -15.83 6.93
CA GLN A 111 7.89 -15.97 6.88
C GLN A 111 7.31 -15.13 5.75
N VAL A 112 6.17 -15.55 5.23
CA VAL A 112 5.41 -14.80 4.23
C VAL A 112 4.36 -13.94 4.91
N LEU A 113 4.50 -12.62 4.77
CA LEU A 113 3.49 -11.65 5.18
C LEU A 113 2.49 -11.43 4.04
N GLY A 114 1.24 -11.76 4.26
CA GLY A 114 0.12 -11.39 3.40
C GLY A 114 -0.44 -10.01 3.73
N LEU A 115 -0.76 -9.24 2.69
CA LEU A 115 -1.47 -7.96 2.82
C LEU A 115 -2.79 -8.02 2.07
N VAL A 116 -3.88 -7.76 2.77
CA VAL A 116 -5.23 -7.72 2.19
C VAL A 116 -5.90 -6.38 2.50
N GLY A 117 -6.67 -5.88 1.56
CA GLY A 117 -7.39 -4.62 1.69
C GLY A 117 -7.94 -4.15 0.36
N THR A 118 -8.92 -3.25 0.38
CA THR A 118 -9.54 -2.69 -0.82
C THR A 118 -8.55 -1.85 -1.64
N ASN A 119 -8.89 -1.56 -2.90
CA ASN A 119 -8.05 -0.71 -3.75
C ASN A 119 -8.05 0.74 -3.25
N GLY A 120 -6.91 1.43 -3.41
CA GLY A 120 -6.76 2.82 -2.97
C GLY A 120 -6.58 3.00 -1.45
N ILE A 121 -6.38 1.91 -0.68
CA ILE A 121 -6.22 1.95 0.78
C ILE A 121 -4.76 2.11 1.23
N GLY A 122 -3.80 2.15 0.30
CA GLY A 122 -2.39 2.40 0.60
C GLY A 122 -1.48 1.16 0.60
N LYS A 123 -1.92 0.00 0.09
CA LYS A 123 -1.08 -1.22 -0.02
C LYS A 123 0.26 -0.94 -0.72
N SER A 124 0.20 -0.37 -1.92
CA SER A 124 1.42 -0.06 -2.70
C SER A 124 2.27 1.04 -2.05
N THR A 125 1.68 1.94 -1.25
CA THR A 125 2.42 2.92 -0.45
C THR A 125 3.21 2.22 0.65
N ALA A 126 2.57 1.31 1.37
CA ALA A 126 3.23 0.51 2.40
C ALA A 126 4.39 -0.31 1.82
N LEU A 127 4.19 -0.99 0.66
CA LEU A 127 5.25 -1.72 -0.03
C LEU A 127 6.44 -0.81 -0.41
N LYS A 128 6.18 0.39 -0.94
CA LYS A 128 7.25 1.34 -1.30
C LYS A 128 8.05 1.80 -0.09
N ILE A 129 7.40 1.98 1.07
CA ILE A 129 8.08 2.34 2.32
C ILE A 129 8.94 1.15 2.79
N LEU A 130 8.37 -0.07 2.83
CA LEU A 130 9.10 -1.27 3.23
C LEU A 130 10.22 -1.64 2.25
N ALA A 131 10.13 -1.25 0.98
CA ALA A 131 11.20 -1.40 -0.01
C ALA A 131 12.30 -0.33 0.09
N GLY A 132 12.20 0.62 1.03
CA GLY A 132 13.13 1.75 1.13
C GLY A 132 13.01 2.77 0.00
N LYS A 133 12.04 2.61 -0.91
CA LYS A 133 11.84 3.51 -2.07
C LYS A 133 11.07 4.78 -1.72
N LEU A 134 10.38 4.79 -0.60
CA LEU A 134 9.62 5.94 -0.09
C LEU A 134 9.94 6.15 1.38
N LYS A 135 10.54 7.29 1.71
CA LYS A 135 10.84 7.65 3.10
C LYS A 135 9.53 8.01 3.82
N PRO A 136 9.20 7.40 4.96
CA PRO A 136 8.06 7.82 5.77
C PRO A 136 8.29 9.23 6.31
N ASN A 137 7.23 10.05 6.34
CA ASN A 137 7.34 11.44 6.80
C ASN A 137 6.59 11.72 8.11
N LEU A 138 6.07 10.69 8.77
CA LEU A 138 5.35 10.77 10.04
C LEU A 138 4.27 11.88 10.05
N GLY A 139 3.63 12.11 8.90
CA GLY A 139 2.61 13.15 8.72
C GLY A 139 3.16 14.54 8.40
N ASN A 140 4.46 14.79 8.53
CA ASN A 140 5.09 16.06 8.22
C ASN A 140 5.66 16.06 6.79
N PHE A 141 4.82 16.44 5.82
CA PHE A 141 5.18 16.46 4.40
C PHE A 141 5.98 17.70 3.99
N THR A 142 5.92 18.78 4.76
CA THR A 142 6.65 20.04 4.46
C THR A 142 8.10 19.97 4.91
N ASN A 143 8.37 19.34 6.05
CA ASN A 143 9.71 19.12 6.60
C ASN A 143 9.81 17.68 7.08
N PRO A 144 10.08 16.72 6.16
CA PRO A 144 10.16 15.31 6.52
C PRO A 144 11.23 15.06 7.59
N PRO A 145 10.93 14.24 8.60
CA PRO A 145 11.88 13.96 9.68
C PRO A 145 13.12 13.24 9.15
N ASP A 146 14.20 13.34 9.88
CA ASP A 146 15.41 12.55 9.63
C ASP A 146 15.21 11.07 9.99
N TRP A 147 16.16 10.23 9.63
CA TRP A 147 16.07 8.80 9.89
C TRP A 147 16.17 8.46 11.39
N GLU A 148 16.89 9.25 12.16
CA GLU A 148 16.97 9.06 13.62
C GLU A 148 15.62 9.24 14.28
N THR A 149 14.88 10.27 13.88
CA THR A 149 13.52 10.53 14.36
C THR A 149 12.57 9.40 13.97
N ILE A 150 12.70 8.89 12.74
CA ILE A 150 11.89 7.74 12.26
C ILE A 150 12.20 6.49 13.08
N LEU A 151 13.47 6.19 13.34
CA LEU A 151 13.86 5.05 14.19
C LEU A 151 13.36 5.19 15.63
N LYS A 152 13.39 6.41 16.19
CA LYS A 152 12.81 6.69 17.52
C LYS A 152 11.30 6.47 17.53
N TYR A 153 10.59 6.84 16.47
CA TYR A 153 9.14 6.62 16.36
C TYR A 153 8.78 5.13 16.39
N PHE A 154 9.54 4.28 15.70
CA PHE A 154 9.32 2.83 15.66
C PHE A 154 10.02 2.08 16.81
N ARG A 155 10.59 2.80 17.80
CA ARG A 155 11.32 2.20 18.90
C ARG A 155 10.42 1.25 19.70
N GLY A 156 10.94 0.03 19.95
CA GLY A 156 10.22 -1.01 20.69
C GLY A 156 9.25 -1.83 19.86
N SER A 157 9.09 -1.54 18.57
CA SER A 157 8.31 -2.36 17.62
C SER A 157 9.20 -3.35 16.85
N GLU A 158 8.62 -4.44 16.35
CA GLU A 158 9.33 -5.37 15.44
C GLU A 158 9.82 -4.64 14.15
N LEU A 159 9.12 -3.58 13.73
CA LEU A 159 9.51 -2.73 12.60
C LEU A 159 10.82 -1.99 12.82
N GLN A 160 11.20 -1.68 14.06
CA GLN A 160 12.46 -1.00 14.33
C GLN A 160 13.66 -1.77 13.76
N ASN A 161 13.70 -3.08 14.01
CA ASN A 161 14.79 -3.92 13.50
C ASN A 161 14.79 -3.99 11.97
N TYR A 162 13.62 -4.08 11.36
CA TYR A 162 13.49 -4.10 9.90
C TYR A 162 13.96 -2.78 9.26
N ILE A 163 13.51 -1.63 9.78
CA ILE A 163 13.91 -0.31 9.29
C ILE A 163 15.40 -0.05 9.53
N LYS A 164 15.92 -0.46 10.69
CA LYS A 164 17.34 -0.36 11.00
C LYS A 164 18.19 -1.14 9.98
N ARG A 165 17.79 -2.36 9.65
CA ARG A 165 18.46 -3.18 8.62
C ARG A 165 18.39 -2.56 7.22
N ILE A 166 17.26 -1.93 6.85
CA ILE A 166 17.17 -1.19 5.58
C ILE A 166 18.21 -0.06 5.53
N LEU A 167 18.47 0.60 6.65
CA LEU A 167 19.36 1.75 6.71
C LEU A 167 20.84 1.39 6.83
N GLU A 168 21.17 0.38 7.62
CA GLU A 168 22.55 0.03 7.97
C GLU A 168 23.14 -1.06 7.06
N GLU A 169 22.30 -1.95 6.54
CA GLU A 169 22.73 -3.14 5.80
C GLU A 169 22.47 -3.05 4.29
N ASP A 170 21.96 -1.91 3.79
CA ASP A 170 21.58 -1.74 2.39
C ASP A 170 20.75 -2.92 1.86
N LEU A 171 19.68 -3.31 2.60
CA LEU A 171 18.82 -4.41 2.23
C LEU A 171 18.32 -4.25 0.80
N VAL A 172 18.65 -5.21 -0.05
CA VAL A 172 18.17 -5.23 -1.42
C VAL A 172 16.74 -5.71 -1.44
N ALA A 173 15.81 -4.85 -1.84
CA ALA A 173 14.40 -5.20 -2.03
C ALA A 173 14.08 -5.33 -3.52
N ARG A 174 13.51 -6.47 -3.91
CA ARG A 174 12.97 -6.70 -5.25
C ARG A 174 11.46 -6.75 -5.19
N MET A 175 10.82 -6.04 -6.12
CA MET A 175 9.37 -5.96 -6.18
C MET A 175 8.87 -6.36 -7.57
N LYS A 176 7.99 -7.35 -7.62
CA LYS A 176 7.16 -7.65 -8.79
C LYS A 176 6.08 -6.57 -8.87
N ILE A 177 6.03 -5.87 -10.00
CA ILE A 177 5.07 -4.78 -10.23
C ILE A 177 3.66 -5.31 -10.50
N GLN A 178 2.65 -4.52 -10.13
CA GLN A 178 1.23 -4.87 -10.32
C GLN A 178 0.84 -4.97 -11.81
N TYR A 179 1.19 -4.00 -12.61
CA TYR A 179 0.76 -3.90 -14.02
C TYR A 179 1.78 -4.54 -14.95
N VAL A 180 1.64 -5.85 -15.21
CA VAL A 180 2.57 -6.60 -16.07
C VAL A 180 2.48 -6.23 -17.56
N ASP A 181 1.35 -5.75 -18.02
CA ASP A 181 1.13 -5.23 -19.37
C ASP A 181 1.98 -3.98 -19.71
N GLN A 182 2.55 -3.33 -18.70
CA GLN A 182 3.53 -2.26 -18.91
C GLN A 182 4.95 -2.77 -19.11
N ILE A 183 5.24 -4.04 -18.80
CA ILE A 183 6.59 -4.60 -18.91
C ILE A 183 7.15 -4.49 -20.32
N PRO A 184 6.39 -4.81 -21.41
CA PRO A 184 6.91 -4.67 -22.78
C PRO A 184 7.24 -3.23 -23.18
N ARG A 185 6.69 -2.23 -22.50
CA ARG A 185 7.02 -0.82 -22.74
C ARG A 185 8.40 -0.42 -22.22
N HIS A 186 8.88 -1.11 -21.19
CA HIS A 186 10.13 -0.79 -20.48
C HIS A 186 11.25 -1.80 -20.74
N LEU A 187 10.90 -3.03 -21.08
CA LEU A 187 11.84 -4.10 -21.38
C LEU A 187 11.58 -4.62 -22.79
N ARG A 188 12.66 -4.95 -23.50
CA ARG A 188 12.60 -5.55 -24.86
C ARG A 188 13.56 -6.72 -24.93
N GLY A 189 13.26 -7.66 -25.80
CA GLY A 189 14.10 -8.83 -26.09
C GLY A 189 13.46 -10.15 -25.71
N GLN A 190 14.21 -11.22 -25.91
CA GLN A 190 13.77 -12.57 -25.68
C GLN A 190 13.71 -12.91 -24.19
N VAL A 191 12.73 -13.73 -23.81
CA VAL A 191 12.49 -14.18 -22.44
C VAL A 191 13.75 -14.79 -21.82
N GLU A 192 14.45 -15.68 -22.55
CA GLU A 192 15.68 -16.31 -22.08
C GLU A 192 16.77 -15.31 -21.71
N LYS A 193 17.01 -14.31 -22.56
CA LYS A 193 18.04 -13.28 -22.30
C LYS A 193 17.70 -12.45 -21.08
N LEU A 194 16.41 -12.11 -20.88
CA LEU A 194 15.95 -11.33 -19.76
C LEU A 194 16.05 -12.09 -18.44
N LEU A 195 15.71 -13.39 -18.45
CA LEU A 195 15.83 -14.25 -17.28
C LEU A 195 17.30 -14.50 -16.91
N ASN A 196 18.15 -14.83 -17.89
CA ASN A 196 19.58 -15.05 -17.66
C ASN A 196 20.28 -13.78 -17.12
N ALA A 197 19.93 -12.60 -17.63
CA ALA A 197 20.50 -11.35 -17.16
C ALA A 197 20.11 -11.01 -15.70
N ARG A 198 19.02 -11.61 -15.18
CA ARG A 198 18.53 -11.42 -13.80
C ARG A 198 18.77 -12.61 -12.89
N SER A 199 19.24 -13.74 -13.44
CA SER A 199 19.50 -14.95 -12.68
C SER A 199 20.77 -14.77 -11.87
N GLU A 200 20.61 -14.39 -10.62
CA GLU A 200 21.67 -14.26 -9.61
C GLU A 200 21.68 -15.45 -8.63
N ARG A 201 20.71 -16.37 -8.80
CA ARG A 201 20.51 -17.57 -7.98
C ARG A 201 20.47 -18.79 -8.89
N ASP A 202 21.03 -19.89 -8.43
CA ASP A 202 21.06 -21.16 -9.17
C ASP A 202 19.72 -21.94 -9.04
N VAL A 203 18.61 -21.26 -9.33
CA VAL A 203 17.24 -21.81 -9.28
C VAL A 203 16.45 -21.55 -10.56
N LEU A 204 17.09 -20.99 -11.59
CA LEU A 204 16.42 -20.56 -12.81
C LEU A 204 15.66 -21.70 -13.49
N LYS A 205 16.28 -22.88 -13.59
CA LYS A 205 15.66 -24.03 -14.25
C LYS A 205 14.41 -24.48 -13.49
N GLU A 206 14.50 -24.64 -12.17
CA GLU A 206 13.39 -25.06 -11.32
C GLU A 206 12.21 -24.09 -11.38
N VAL A 207 12.49 -22.79 -11.34
CA VAL A 207 11.48 -21.74 -11.44
C VAL A 207 10.83 -21.74 -12.82
N CYS A 208 11.60 -21.92 -13.91
CA CYS A 208 11.04 -21.97 -15.26
C CYS A 208 10.21 -23.23 -15.49
N ASP A 209 10.61 -24.37 -14.95
CA ASP A 209 9.83 -25.62 -15.00
C ASP A 209 8.51 -25.46 -14.22
N ALA A 210 8.56 -24.95 -12.99
CA ALA A 210 7.39 -24.76 -12.16
C ALA A 210 6.37 -23.77 -12.74
N LEU A 211 6.86 -22.69 -13.34
CA LEU A 211 6.01 -21.63 -13.95
C LEU A 211 5.70 -21.90 -15.43
N GLU A 212 6.08 -23.07 -15.98
CA GLU A 212 5.82 -23.45 -17.37
C GLU A 212 6.30 -22.39 -18.37
N LEU A 213 7.54 -21.90 -18.22
CA LEU A 213 8.12 -20.85 -19.06
C LEU A 213 9.03 -21.40 -20.19
N ASN A 214 9.41 -22.68 -20.17
CA ASN A 214 10.40 -23.25 -21.07
C ASN A 214 10.04 -23.09 -22.57
N HIS A 215 8.76 -23.23 -22.90
CA HIS A 215 8.28 -23.06 -24.28
C HIS A 215 8.24 -21.61 -24.75
N LEU A 216 8.49 -20.65 -23.87
CA LEU A 216 8.47 -19.22 -24.15
C LEU A 216 9.87 -18.62 -24.29
N MET A 217 10.95 -19.38 -24.03
CA MET A 217 12.31 -18.86 -23.94
C MET A 217 12.78 -18.14 -25.20
N SER A 218 12.41 -18.63 -26.37
CA SER A 218 12.77 -18.02 -27.68
C SER A 218 11.86 -16.87 -28.11
N ARG A 219 10.74 -16.64 -27.40
CA ARG A 219 9.80 -15.58 -27.76
C ARG A 219 10.26 -14.22 -27.27
N ASP A 220 9.89 -13.18 -28.02
CA ASP A 220 10.03 -11.80 -27.56
C ASP A 220 8.91 -11.45 -26.57
N ILE A 221 9.24 -10.59 -25.61
CA ILE A 221 8.35 -10.19 -24.52
C ILE A 221 7.03 -9.55 -25.02
N ASP A 222 7.08 -8.90 -26.18
CA ASP A 222 5.92 -8.25 -26.81
C ASP A 222 4.88 -9.25 -27.33
N GLN A 223 5.26 -10.51 -27.47
CA GLN A 223 4.42 -11.59 -27.98
C GLN A 223 3.73 -12.39 -26.86
N LEU A 224 4.00 -12.03 -25.60
CA LEU A 224 3.48 -12.74 -24.45
C LEU A 224 2.08 -12.28 -24.06
N SER A 225 1.23 -13.22 -23.71
CA SER A 225 -0.08 -12.97 -23.10
C SER A 225 0.07 -12.42 -21.67
N GLY A 226 -1.01 -11.84 -21.14
CA GLY A 226 -1.00 -11.31 -19.76
C GLY A 226 -0.61 -12.35 -18.71
N GLY A 227 -1.08 -13.60 -18.83
CA GLY A 227 -0.70 -14.69 -17.92
C GLY A 227 0.76 -15.13 -18.07
N GLU A 228 1.31 -15.15 -19.29
CA GLU A 228 2.71 -15.43 -19.55
C GLU A 228 3.62 -14.30 -19.00
N LEU A 229 3.25 -13.04 -19.20
CA LEU A 229 3.93 -11.89 -18.62
C LEU A 229 3.91 -11.93 -17.07
N GLN A 230 2.80 -12.35 -16.49
CA GLN A 230 2.67 -12.49 -15.05
C GLN A 230 3.63 -13.55 -14.51
N ARG A 231 3.65 -14.75 -15.13
CA ARG A 231 4.58 -15.82 -14.75
C ARG A 231 6.04 -15.40 -14.93
N LEU A 232 6.35 -14.71 -16.03
CA LEU A 232 7.67 -14.15 -16.28
C LEU A 232 8.06 -13.12 -15.20
N ALA A 233 7.16 -12.22 -14.81
CA ALA A 233 7.43 -11.23 -13.78
C ALA A 233 7.70 -11.85 -12.40
N ILE A 234 6.97 -12.93 -12.05
CA ILE A 234 7.24 -13.72 -10.85
C ILE A 234 8.63 -14.36 -10.95
N ALA A 235 8.94 -15.04 -12.06
CA ALA A 235 10.24 -15.67 -12.28
C ALA A 235 11.39 -14.67 -12.14
N MET A 236 11.32 -13.53 -12.83
CA MET A 236 12.34 -12.47 -12.80
C MET A 236 12.59 -11.94 -11.39
N THR A 237 11.56 -11.88 -10.55
CA THR A 237 11.69 -11.45 -9.17
C THR A 237 12.32 -12.55 -8.31
N THR A 238 11.90 -13.79 -8.50
CA THR A 238 12.33 -14.96 -7.71
C THR A 238 13.79 -15.36 -7.99
N VAL A 239 14.25 -15.28 -9.24
CA VAL A 239 15.63 -15.68 -9.62
C VAL A 239 16.68 -14.62 -9.25
N SER A 240 16.28 -13.41 -8.96
CA SER A 240 17.18 -12.35 -8.50
C SER A 240 17.57 -12.56 -7.04
N LYS A 241 18.82 -12.26 -6.68
CA LYS A 241 19.26 -12.28 -5.28
C LYS A 241 18.73 -11.05 -4.53
N SER A 242 18.06 -11.28 -3.41
CA SER A 242 17.46 -10.19 -2.63
C SER A 242 17.29 -10.60 -1.16
N ASP A 243 17.16 -9.63 -0.27
CA ASP A 243 16.86 -9.86 1.13
C ASP A 243 15.36 -9.71 1.40
N VAL A 244 14.68 -8.91 0.57
CA VAL A 244 13.24 -8.66 0.65
C VAL A 244 12.61 -8.87 -0.71
N TYR A 245 11.68 -9.81 -0.78
CA TYR A 245 10.90 -10.09 -1.99
C TYR A 245 9.48 -9.59 -1.80
N MET A 246 8.99 -8.80 -2.74
CA MET A 246 7.64 -8.24 -2.71
C MET A 246 6.89 -8.61 -3.99
N TYR A 247 5.69 -9.15 -3.81
CA TYR A 247 4.84 -9.54 -4.92
C TYR A 247 3.51 -8.81 -4.82
N ASP A 248 3.22 -7.94 -5.78
CA ASP A 248 1.97 -7.18 -5.84
C ASP A 248 1.02 -7.88 -6.80
N GLU A 249 -0.04 -8.50 -6.29
CA GLU A 249 -1.06 -9.28 -6.99
C GLU A 249 -0.47 -10.36 -7.92
N PRO A 250 0.31 -11.32 -7.40
CA PRO A 250 0.93 -12.35 -8.24
C PRO A 250 -0.06 -13.33 -8.87
N SER A 251 -1.26 -13.49 -8.36
CA SER A 251 -2.29 -14.39 -8.91
C SER A 251 -3.08 -13.82 -10.09
N SER A 252 -2.97 -12.51 -10.36
CA SER A 252 -3.70 -11.86 -11.45
C SER A 252 -3.36 -12.50 -12.81
N TYR A 253 -4.35 -12.63 -13.70
CA TYR A 253 -4.24 -13.25 -15.03
C TYR A 253 -3.91 -14.75 -15.04
N LEU A 254 -3.79 -15.42 -13.89
CA LEU A 254 -3.46 -16.83 -13.78
C LEU A 254 -4.72 -17.67 -13.55
N ASP A 255 -4.75 -18.86 -14.15
CA ASP A 255 -5.74 -19.88 -13.78
C ASP A 255 -5.43 -20.51 -12.41
N VAL A 256 -6.36 -21.29 -11.88
CA VAL A 256 -6.27 -21.87 -10.53
C VAL A 256 -4.99 -22.70 -10.34
N LYS A 257 -4.61 -23.53 -11.34
CA LYS A 257 -3.42 -24.36 -11.26
C LYS A 257 -2.14 -23.51 -11.28
N GLN A 258 -2.10 -22.50 -12.14
CA GLN A 258 -0.98 -21.57 -12.23
C GLN A 258 -0.83 -20.71 -10.97
N ARG A 259 -1.94 -20.32 -10.31
CA ARG A 259 -1.89 -19.61 -9.03
C ARG A 259 -1.21 -20.42 -7.94
N LEU A 260 -1.55 -21.70 -7.81
CA LEU A 260 -0.94 -22.58 -6.81
C LEU A 260 0.56 -22.76 -7.09
N ARG A 261 0.94 -23.02 -8.34
CA ARG A 261 2.37 -23.13 -8.71
C ARG A 261 3.14 -21.82 -8.46
N ALA A 262 2.53 -20.67 -8.77
CA ALA A 262 3.13 -19.38 -8.47
C ALA A 262 3.32 -19.19 -6.96
N ALA A 263 2.36 -19.62 -6.15
CA ALA A 263 2.45 -19.56 -4.70
C ALA A 263 3.59 -20.47 -4.16
N GLU A 264 3.74 -21.70 -4.69
CA GLU A 264 4.84 -22.57 -4.34
C GLU A 264 6.21 -21.96 -4.68
N VAL A 265 6.35 -21.38 -5.89
CA VAL A 265 7.57 -20.70 -6.32
C VAL A 265 7.87 -19.48 -5.44
N ILE A 266 6.87 -18.72 -5.04
CA ILE A 266 7.05 -17.57 -4.12
C ILE A 266 7.52 -18.06 -2.74
N ARG A 267 6.95 -19.15 -2.21
CA ARG A 267 7.36 -19.70 -0.91
C ARG A 267 8.78 -20.31 -0.95
N SER A 268 9.20 -20.92 -2.05
CA SER A 268 10.54 -21.49 -2.20
C SER A 268 11.69 -20.48 -2.05
N VAL A 269 11.36 -19.18 -2.12
CA VAL A 269 12.34 -18.12 -1.84
C VAL A 269 12.85 -18.18 -0.39
N LEU A 270 12.03 -18.63 0.55
CA LEU A 270 12.39 -18.72 1.97
C LEU A 270 13.46 -19.80 2.24
N ASP A 271 13.53 -20.83 1.40
CA ASP A 271 14.43 -21.98 1.59
C ASP A 271 15.89 -21.63 1.27
N THR A 272 16.13 -20.51 0.59
CA THR A 272 17.46 -20.21 0.01
C THR A 272 18.39 -19.45 0.95
N LYS A 273 17.87 -18.58 1.81
CA LYS A 273 18.69 -17.78 2.74
C LYS A 273 17.92 -17.52 4.02
N LYS A 274 18.55 -17.80 5.18
CA LYS A 274 18.01 -17.40 6.47
C LYS A 274 17.95 -15.86 6.58
N GLY A 275 16.84 -15.34 7.10
CA GLY A 275 16.62 -13.91 7.27
C GLY A 275 15.97 -13.21 6.08
N THR A 276 15.52 -13.95 5.08
CA THR A 276 14.75 -13.43 3.94
C THR A 276 13.34 -13.02 4.37
N TYR A 277 12.87 -11.88 3.83
CA TYR A 277 11.51 -11.40 4.03
C TYR A 277 10.71 -11.56 2.73
N VAL A 278 9.49 -12.06 2.84
CA VAL A 278 8.56 -12.17 1.72
C VAL A 278 7.27 -11.43 2.06
N ILE A 279 6.85 -10.52 1.20
CA ILE A 279 5.64 -9.71 1.37
C ILE A 279 4.79 -9.87 0.11
N VAL A 280 3.53 -10.27 0.29
CA VAL A 280 2.61 -10.51 -0.81
C VAL A 280 1.34 -9.72 -0.61
N VAL A 281 0.95 -8.96 -1.61
CA VAL A 281 -0.37 -8.31 -1.69
C VAL A 281 -1.26 -9.17 -2.55
N GLU A 282 -2.37 -9.64 -2.01
CA GLU A 282 -3.32 -10.48 -2.73
C GLU A 282 -4.77 -10.07 -2.49
N HIS A 283 -5.58 -10.27 -3.53
CA HIS A 283 -7.03 -10.10 -3.48
C HIS A 283 -7.76 -11.45 -3.48
N ASP A 284 -7.13 -12.50 -4.02
CA ASP A 284 -7.64 -13.86 -3.94
C ASP A 284 -7.35 -14.44 -2.55
N LEU A 285 -8.39 -14.57 -1.74
CA LEU A 285 -8.27 -15.02 -0.35
C LEU A 285 -7.83 -16.48 -0.24
N ALA A 286 -8.14 -17.32 -1.24
CA ALA A 286 -7.70 -18.72 -1.24
C ALA A 286 -6.19 -18.80 -1.49
N VAL A 287 -5.67 -17.99 -2.41
CA VAL A 287 -4.22 -17.89 -2.65
C VAL A 287 -3.52 -17.28 -1.45
N LEU A 288 -4.11 -16.26 -0.83
CA LEU A 288 -3.59 -15.62 0.37
C LEU A 288 -3.47 -16.62 1.54
N ASP A 289 -4.52 -17.44 1.77
CA ASP A 289 -4.51 -18.48 2.82
C ASP A 289 -3.45 -19.54 2.57
N TYR A 290 -3.27 -19.96 1.33
CA TYR A 290 -2.25 -20.95 0.97
C TYR A 290 -0.81 -20.42 1.08
N LEU A 291 -0.62 -19.15 0.72
CA LEU A 291 0.70 -18.53 0.56
C LEU A 291 1.26 -17.98 1.86
N SER A 292 0.41 -17.39 2.71
CA SER A 292 0.85 -16.56 3.84
C SER A 292 0.98 -17.35 5.15
N ASP A 293 1.92 -16.94 5.98
CA ASP A 293 2.07 -17.45 7.35
C ASP A 293 1.28 -16.57 8.34
N PHE A 294 1.15 -15.28 8.03
CA PHE A 294 0.34 -14.30 8.76
C PHE A 294 -0.09 -13.17 7.84
N VAL A 295 -1.10 -12.41 8.24
CA VAL A 295 -1.74 -11.39 7.40
C VAL A 295 -1.92 -10.09 8.18
N CYS A 296 -1.63 -8.96 7.53
CA CYS A 296 -2.08 -7.64 7.96
C CYS A 296 -3.25 -7.19 7.07
N VAL A 297 -4.31 -6.71 7.70
CA VAL A 297 -5.48 -6.15 7.01
C VAL A 297 -5.31 -4.64 6.90
N LEU A 298 -5.54 -4.10 5.72
CA LEU A 298 -5.60 -2.67 5.50
C LEU A 298 -7.08 -2.26 5.39
N TYR A 299 -7.49 -1.35 6.24
CA TYR A 299 -8.84 -0.81 6.27
C TYR A 299 -8.85 0.71 6.27
N GLY A 300 -10.00 1.33 6.07
CA GLY A 300 -10.16 2.78 6.04
C GLY A 300 -11.01 3.24 4.86
N ARG A 301 -10.74 4.42 4.34
CA ARG A 301 -11.47 4.98 3.20
C ARG A 301 -10.56 5.14 1.99
N PRO A 302 -10.83 4.46 0.87
CA PRO A 302 -10.02 4.57 -0.34
C PRO A 302 -9.77 6.02 -0.77
N GLY A 303 -8.52 6.34 -1.10
CA GLY A 303 -8.10 7.69 -1.50
C GLY A 303 -8.01 8.72 -0.37
N ALA A 304 -8.49 8.41 0.82
CA ALA A 304 -8.50 9.32 1.97
C ALA A 304 -7.51 8.92 3.07
N TYR A 305 -7.67 7.74 3.61
CA TYR A 305 -6.74 7.19 4.59
C TYR A 305 -6.78 5.66 4.58
N GLY A 306 -5.68 5.07 5.00
CA GLY A 306 -5.57 3.64 5.28
C GLY A 306 -4.91 3.40 6.61
N VAL A 307 -5.36 2.37 7.30
CA VAL A 307 -4.80 1.91 8.57
C VAL A 307 -4.38 0.47 8.40
N VAL A 308 -3.17 0.15 8.82
CA VAL A 308 -2.65 -1.21 8.81
C VAL A 308 -2.86 -1.81 10.19
N THR A 309 -3.46 -3.00 10.25
CA THR A 309 -3.63 -3.74 11.51
C THR A 309 -2.31 -4.35 11.97
N MET A 310 -2.28 -4.75 13.23
CA MET A 310 -1.30 -5.72 13.71
C MET A 310 -1.42 -7.03 12.92
N PRO A 311 -0.36 -7.85 12.87
CA PRO A 311 -0.41 -9.12 12.18
C PRO A 311 -1.36 -10.11 12.89
N PHE A 312 -2.27 -10.70 12.10
CA PHE A 312 -3.17 -11.77 12.51
C PHE A 312 -2.70 -13.11 11.92
N ASN A 313 -3.18 -14.21 12.51
CA ASN A 313 -3.13 -15.46 11.77
C ASN A 313 -3.99 -15.35 10.50
N VAL A 314 -3.71 -16.15 9.49
CA VAL A 314 -4.29 -15.97 8.15
C VAL A 314 -5.82 -16.05 8.19
N ARG A 315 -6.38 -17.03 8.90
CA ARG A 315 -7.83 -17.23 8.99
C ARG A 315 -8.55 -16.08 9.67
N ASP A 316 -8.01 -15.60 10.79
CA ASP A 316 -8.60 -14.47 11.51
C ASP A 316 -8.51 -13.19 10.69
N GLY A 317 -7.37 -12.93 10.04
CA GLY A 317 -7.21 -11.79 9.15
C GLY A 317 -8.19 -11.81 7.97
N ILE A 318 -8.38 -12.96 7.33
CA ILE A 318 -9.36 -13.13 6.25
C ILE A 318 -10.79 -12.91 6.77
N ASN A 319 -11.14 -13.47 7.92
CA ASN A 319 -12.47 -13.29 8.51
C ASN A 319 -12.75 -11.82 8.88
N ILE A 320 -11.77 -11.13 9.45
CA ILE A 320 -11.86 -9.69 9.75
C ILE A 320 -12.08 -8.89 8.46
N PHE A 321 -11.33 -9.19 7.40
CA PHE A 321 -11.49 -8.52 6.12
C PHE A 321 -12.89 -8.75 5.52
N LEU A 322 -13.40 -9.99 5.54
CA LEU A 322 -14.72 -10.33 5.03
C LEU A 322 -15.85 -9.73 5.87
N ALA A 323 -15.70 -9.69 7.18
CA ALA A 323 -16.67 -9.07 8.08
C ALA A 323 -16.73 -7.54 7.92
N GLY A 324 -15.69 -6.92 7.35
CA GLY A 324 -15.58 -5.46 7.21
C GLY A 324 -15.47 -4.72 8.56
N PHE A 325 -15.21 -5.45 9.62
CA PHE A 325 -15.09 -4.93 10.98
C PHE A 325 -13.70 -5.29 11.53
N VAL A 326 -12.96 -4.27 11.95
CA VAL A 326 -11.70 -4.45 12.67
C VAL A 326 -12.02 -4.29 14.16
N PRO A 327 -11.76 -5.30 14.99
CA PRO A 327 -11.86 -5.13 16.43
C PRO A 327 -11.04 -3.93 16.87
N THR A 328 -11.61 -3.06 17.69
CA THR A 328 -10.85 -1.96 18.31
C THR A 328 -9.81 -2.58 19.22
N GLU A 329 -8.56 -2.35 18.90
CA GLU A 329 -7.43 -2.63 19.79
C GLU A 329 -7.42 -1.67 20.99
#